data_63f95a0dfca5735adb5f5ad5d19bb8c4
#
_entry.id   63f95a0dfca5735adb5f5ad5d19bb8c4
#
_cell.length_a   1.000
_cell.length_b   1.000
_cell.length_c   1.000
_cell.angle_alpha   90.00
_cell.angle_beta   90.00
_cell.angle_gamma   90.00
#
_symmetry.space_group_name_H-M   'P 1'
#
loop_
_entity.id
_entity.type
_entity.pdbx_description
1 polymer ?
#
loop_
_entity_poly.entity_id
_entity_poly.type
_entity_poly.pdbx_seq_one_letter_code
_entity_poly.pdbx_strand_id
1 'polypeptide(L)'
;LVAGIDARGFLFAVPVATDLDCGVIMIRKAGKLPGALYQSTYALEYDNATLALQHDRNIAGKNIVLCDDLLATGGTMSAAANLIDMAGGSVTGAICLIKLTGLKARETLAFPVASLQTYEY
;
A
#
# COMPACT_ATOMS: atom_id res chain seq x y z
N LEU A 1 -4.16 0.14 11.94
CA LEU A 1 -4.32 1.20 10.94
C LEU A 1 -4.49 0.61 9.55
N VAL A 2 -5.19 1.33 8.70
CA VAL A 2 -5.33 1.03 7.29
C VAL A 2 -4.58 2.08 6.50
N ALA A 3 -3.75 1.66 5.56
CA ALA A 3 -3.03 2.55 4.67
C ALA A 3 -3.58 2.42 3.25
N GLY A 4 -4.18 3.48 2.73
CA GLY A 4 -4.64 3.52 1.35
C GLY A 4 -3.55 4.04 0.43
N ILE A 5 -3.42 3.42 -0.74
CA ILE A 5 -2.43 3.79 -1.75
C ILE A 5 -3.08 4.65 -2.82
N ASP A 6 -2.45 5.78 -3.13
CA ASP A 6 -2.89 6.79 -4.09
C ASP A 6 -3.11 6.17 -5.48
N ALA A 7 -4.26 6.32 -6.11
CA ALA A 7 -5.40 7.15 -5.63
C ALA A 7 -6.62 6.29 -5.31
N ARG A 8 -6.86 5.25 -6.08
CA ARG A 8 -8.07 4.45 -5.96
C ARG A 8 -8.11 3.61 -4.69
N GLY A 9 -6.96 3.29 -4.11
CA GLY A 9 -6.88 2.63 -2.82
C GLY A 9 -7.55 3.41 -1.69
N PHE A 10 -7.63 4.72 -1.80
CA PHE A 10 -8.32 5.55 -0.80
C PHE A 10 -9.81 5.24 -0.74
N LEU A 11 -10.42 4.89 -1.87
CA LEU A 11 -11.86 4.58 -1.93
C LEU A 11 -12.19 3.32 -1.12
N PHE A 12 -11.26 2.42 -0.94
CA PHE A 12 -11.45 1.18 -0.18
C PHE A 12 -10.93 1.31 1.24
N ALA A 13 -9.88 2.09 1.45
CA ALA A 13 -9.26 2.23 2.76
C ALA A 13 -10.23 2.79 3.80
N VAL A 14 -11.02 3.79 3.45
CA VAL A 14 -11.97 4.42 4.39
C VAL A 14 -13.07 3.45 4.81
N PRO A 15 -13.78 2.75 3.93
CA PRO A 15 -14.76 1.74 4.35
C PRO A 15 -14.16 0.62 5.19
N VAL A 16 -12.98 0.13 4.83
CA VAL A 16 -12.31 -0.94 5.57
C VAL A 16 -11.96 -0.44 6.98
N ALA A 17 -11.39 0.75 7.10
CA ALA A 17 -11.04 1.33 8.40
C ALA A 17 -12.28 1.59 9.25
N THR A 18 -13.37 2.03 8.64
CA THR A 18 -14.63 2.26 9.34
C THR A 18 -15.17 0.95 9.90
N ASP A 19 -15.14 -0.11 9.12
CA ASP A 19 -15.60 -1.43 9.55
C ASP A 19 -14.74 -1.99 10.69
N LEU A 20 -13.44 -1.77 10.63
CA LEU A 20 -12.48 -2.23 11.63
C LEU A 20 -12.35 -1.27 12.82
N ASP A 21 -13.05 -0.15 12.81
CA ASP A 21 -12.99 0.89 13.84
C ASP A 21 -11.55 1.35 14.11
N CYS A 22 -10.84 1.72 13.07
CA CYS A 22 -9.46 2.19 13.16
C CYS A 22 -9.20 3.38 12.23
N GLY A 23 -8.00 3.95 12.33
CA GLY A 23 -7.60 5.10 11.53
C GLY A 23 -7.14 4.74 10.13
N VAL A 24 -7.10 5.75 9.26
CA VAL A 24 -6.59 5.66 7.88
C VAL A 24 -5.40 6.58 7.74
N ILE A 25 -4.36 6.10 7.06
CA ILE A 25 -3.25 6.92 6.60
C ILE A 25 -3.17 6.86 5.09
N MET A 26 -2.60 7.89 4.49
CA MET A 26 -2.45 8.00 3.05
C MET A 26 -1.00 7.77 2.64
N ILE A 27 -0.81 6.84 1.68
CA ILE A 27 0.44 6.68 0.97
C ILE A 27 0.21 7.31 -0.40
N ARG A 28 0.94 8.36 -0.71
CA ARG A 28 0.69 9.15 -1.92
C ARG A 28 1.91 9.17 -2.83
N LYS A 29 1.67 9.52 -4.09
CA LYS A 29 2.76 9.76 -5.04
C LYS A 29 3.56 10.97 -4.58
N ALA A 30 4.87 10.95 -4.85
CA ALA A 30 5.78 12.01 -4.44
C ALA A 30 5.31 13.38 -4.95
N GLY A 31 5.52 14.40 -4.11
CA GLY A 31 5.13 15.78 -4.45
C GLY A 31 3.73 16.17 -4.00
N LYS A 32 2.96 15.27 -3.42
CA LYS A 32 1.56 15.53 -3.03
C LYS A 32 1.36 15.69 -1.52
N LEU A 33 2.35 15.39 -0.72
CA LEU A 33 2.27 15.50 0.73
C LEU A 33 3.20 16.58 1.24
N PRO A 34 2.77 17.39 2.22
CA PRO A 34 3.64 18.39 2.83
C PRO A 34 4.52 17.78 3.93
N GLY A 35 5.56 18.51 4.31
CA GLY A 35 6.39 18.19 5.46
C GLY A 35 7.49 17.18 5.17
N ALA A 36 8.05 16.63 6.24
CA ALA A 36 9.07 15.60 6.14
C ALA A 36 8.45 14.26 5.74
N LEU A 37 9.09 13.56 4.80
CA LEU A 37 8.53 12.37 4.17
C LEU A 37 9.53 11.21 4.16
N TYR A 38 9.02 9.99 4.38
CA TYR A 38 9.65 8.78 3.88
C TYR A 38 9.31 8.64 2.40
N GLN A 39 10.23 8.14 1.61
CA GLN A 39 10.01 7.90 0.18
C GLN A 39 10.55 6.55 -0.23
N SER A 40 9.85 5.88 -1.14
CA SER A 40 10.27 4.61 -1.73
C SER A 40 9.97 4.63 -3.22
N THR A 41 10.98 4.32 -4.02
CA THR A 41 10.88 4.33 -5.48
C THR A 41 10.78 2.90 -5.99
N TYR A 42 9.93 2.69 -7.00
CA TYR A 42 9.78 1.40 -7.66
C TYR A 42 9.75 1.56 -9.16
N ALA A 43 10.18 0.50 -9.86
CA ALA A 43 10.27 0.52 -11.30
C ALA A 43 8.92 0.28 -11.96
N LEU A 44 8.62 1.08 -12.96
CA LEU A 44 7.55 0.85 -13.93
C LEU A 44 8.17 0.34 -15.23
N GLU A 45 7.34 -0.01 -16.20
CA GLU A 45 7.81 -0.55 -17.47
C GLU A 45 8.76 0.42 -18.20
N TYR A 46 8.46 1.72 -18.18
CA TYR A 46 9.19 2.75 -18.92
C TYR A 46 9.80 3.83 -18.04
N ASP A 47 9.57 3.80 -16.74
CA ASP A 47 9.97 4.85 -15.82
C ASP A 47 10.00 4.33 -14.41
N ASN A 48 10.19 5.23 -13.46
CA ASN A 48 10.10 4.94 -12.04
C ASN A 48 8.98 5.77 -11.42
N ALA A 49 8.38 5.26 -10.34
CA ALA A 49 7.45 6.00 -9.53
C ALA A 49 7.93 6.02 -8.09
N THR A 50 7.62 7.08 -7.37
CA THR A 50 7.97 7.24 -5.96
C THR A 50 6.73 7.44 -5.14
N LEU A 51 6.57 6.62 -4.10
CA LEU A 51 5.54 6.79 -3.08
C LEU A 51 6.14 7.50 -1.87
N ALA A 52 5.29 8.21 -1.14
CA ALA A 52 5.68 8.97 0.02
C ALA A 52 4.71 8.77 1.19
N LEU A 53 5.25 8.84 2.40
CA LEU A 53 4.51 8.74 3.65
C LEU A 53 5.04 9.81 4.60
N GLN A 54 4.15 10.54 5.25
CA GLN A 54 4.54 11.58 6.20
C GLN A 54 5.17 10.98 7.46
N HIS A 55 6.24 11.63 7.96
CA HIS A 55 6.96 11.18 9.16
C HIS A 55 6.09 11.22 10.43
N ASP A 56 5.13 12.11 10.50
CA ASP A 56 4.36 12.40 11.71
C ASP A 56 3.10 11.55 11.87
N ARG A 57 2.99 10.43 11.18
CA ARG A 57 1.78 9.59 11.21
C ARG A 57 1.70 8.63 12.40
N ASN A 58 2.70 8.59 13.26
CA ASN A 58 2.71 7.76 14.47
C ASN A 58 2.45 6.27 14.17
N ILE A 59 3.27 5.70 13.30
CA ILE A 59 3.11 4.34 12.78
C ILE A 59 3.94 3.32 13.57
N ALA A 60 4.98 3.77 14.27
CA ALA A 60 5.91 2.88 14.95
C ALA A 60 5.19 1.89 15.88
N GLY A 61 5.51 0.61 15.73
CA GLY A 61 4.92 -0.47 16.55
C GLY A 61 3.51 -0.86 16.17
N LYS A 62 2.93 -0.28 15.11
CA LYS A 62 1.55 -0.56 14.71
C LYS A 62 1.47 -1.58 13.60
N ASN A 63 0.37 -2.32 13.60
CA ASN A 63 0.03 -3.24 12.50
C ASN A 63 -0.78 -2.48 11.46
N ILE A 64 -0.41 -2.66 10.19
CA ILE A 64 -0.96 -1.93 9.06
C ILE A 64 -1.52 -2.90 8.03
N VAL A 65 -2.73 -2.61 7.55
CA VAL A 65 -3.31 -3.27 6.37
C VAL A 65 -3.23 -2.31 5.21
N LEU A 66 -2.61 -2.72 4.11
CA LEU A 66 -2.55 -1.93 2.89
C LEU A 66 -3.81 -2.14 2.05
N CYS A 67 -4.29 -1.07 1.44
CA CYS A 67 -5.42 -1.13 0.51
C CYS A 67 -5.06 -0.49 -0.82
N ASP A 68 -5.30 -1.23 -1.90
CA ASP A 68 -5.15 -0.72 -3.26
C ASP A 68 -6.25 -1.32 -4.15
N ASP A 69 -6.39 -0.81 -5.36
CA ASP A 69 -7.39 -1.33 -6.29
C ASP A 69 -6.90 -2.57 -7.04
N LEU A 70 -5.63 -2.64 -7.36
CA LEU A 70 -5.09 -3.66 -8.25
C LEU A 70 -3.76 -4.20 -7.72
N LEU A 71 -3.64 -5.52 -7.69
CA LEU A 71 -2.36 -6.20 -7.51
C LEU A 71 -1.95 -6.85 -8.84
N ALA A 72 -0.95 -6.29 -9.48
CA ALA A 72 -0.37 -6.81 -10.73
C ALA A 72 1.02 -7.41 -10.47
N THR A 73 2.07 -6.62 -10.58
CA THR A 73 3.44 -7.09 -10.35
C THR A 73 3.87 -7.06 -8.89
N GLY A 74 3.15 -6.33 -8.04
CA GLY A 74 3.48 -6.16 -6.64
C GLY A 74 4.43 -5.01 -6.34
N GLY A 75 4.90 -4.28 -7.35
CA GLY A 75 5.85 -3.19 -7.14
C GLY A 75 5.30 -2.07 -6.26
N THR A 76 4.06 -1.67 -6.51
CA THR A 76 3.40 -0.62 -5.72
C THR A 76 3.22 -1.05 -4.25
N MET A 77 2.71 -2.25 -4.02
CA MET A 77 2.52 -2.75 -2.66
C MET A 77 3.85 -2.98 -1.95
N SER A 78 4.86 -3.45 -2.66
CA SER A 78 6.19 -3.64 -2.09
C SER A 78 6.80 -2.29 -1.66
N ALA A 79 6.67 -1.26 -2.48
CA ALA A 79 7.14 0.09 -2.14
C ALA A 79 6.38 0.67 -0.95
N ALA A 80 5.06 0.47 -0.91
CA ALA A 80 4.23 0.91 0.21
C ALA A 80 4.64 0.20 1.52
N ALA A 81 4.85 -1.10 1.46
CA ALA A 81 5.31 -1.88 2.62
C ALA A 81 6.67 -1.39 3.11
N ASN A 82 7.57 -1.04 2.20
CA ASN A 82 8.86 -0.48 2.55
C ASN A 82 8.75 0.84 3.32
N LEU A 83 7.80 1.69 2.92
CA LEU A 83 7.52 2.94 3.65
C LEU A 83 7.05 2.67 5.08
N ILE A 84 6.15 1.73 5.25
CA ILE A 84 5.65 1.35 6.58
C ILE A 84 6.80 0.81 7.43
N ASP A 85 7.66 0.00 6.86
CA ASP A 85 8.82 -0.55 7.54
C ASP A 85 9.79 0.55 7.98
N MET A 86 10.08 1.50 7.09
CA MET A 86 10.92 2.68 7.44
C MET A 86 10.32 3.46 8.60
N ALA A 87 9.00 3.54 8.70
CA ALA A 87 8.31 4.26 9.76
C ALA A 87 8.18 3.45 11.07
N GLY A 88 8.68 2.22 11.09
CA GLY A 88 8.67 1.35 12.26
C GLY A 88 7.38 0.55 12.44
N GLY A 89 6.50 0.54 11.48
CA GLY A 89 5.29 -0.27 11.48
C GLY A 89 5.50 -1.65 10.88
N SER A 90 4.47 -2.48 10.91
CA SER A 90 4.48 -3.81 10.31
C SER A 90 3.26 -3.98 9.41
N VAL A 91 3.48 -4.40 8.17
CA VAL A 91 2.38 -4.75 7.28
C VAL A 91 1.95 -6.18 7.59
N THR A 92 0.72 -6.34 8.07
CA THR A 92 0.16 -7.65 8.42
C THR A 92 -0.62 -8.27 7.28
N GLY A 93 -1.01 -7.49 6.30
CA GLY A 93 -1.72 -7.96 5.14
C GLY A 93 -2.07 -6.83 4.19
N ALA A 94 -2.65 -7.17 3.06
CA ALA A 94 -3.16 -6.22 2.08
C ALA A 94 -4.50 -6.68 1.53
N ILE A 95 -5.31 -5.72 1.12
CA ILE A 95 -6.58 -5.95 0.46
C ILE A 95 -6.55 -5.20 -0.86
N CYS A 96 -6.92 -5.87 -1.94
CA CYS A 96 -7.10 -5.23 -3.24
C CYS A 96 -8.44 -5.65 -3.84
N LEU A 97 -8.94 -4.85 -4.77
CA LEU A 97 -10.17 -5.17 -5.48
C LEU A 97 -9.94 -6.30 -6.48
N ILE A 98 -8.89 -6.19 -7.26
CA ILE A 98 -8.55 -7.10 -8.35
C ILE A 98 -7.11 -7.59 -8.19
N LYS A 99 -6.94 -8.89 -8.34
CA LYS A 99 -5.61 -9.52 -8.37
C LYS A 99 -5.42 -10.23 -9.71
N LEU A 100 -4.27 -9.96 -10.35
CA LEU A 100 -3.87 -10.60 -11.59
C LEU A 100 -2.87 -11.73 -11.26
N THR A 101 -3.27 -12.98 -11.49
CA THR A 101 -2.51 -14.13 -11.00
C THR A 101 -1.34 -14.52 -11.87
N GLY A 102 -1.33 -14.12 -13.13
CA GLY A 102 -0.27 -14.51 -14.07
C GLY A 102 1.03 -13.74 -13.94
N LEU A 103 1.09 -12.72 -13.09
CA LEU A 103 2.23 -11.81 -13.00
C LEU A 103 3.17 -12.07 -11.82
N LYS A 104 3.00 -13.16 -11.11
CA LYS A 104 3.88 -13.58 -10.00
C LYS A 104 4.06 -12.54 -8.88
N ALA A 105 3.12 -11.62 -8.73
CA ALA A 105 3.21 -10.56 -7.73
C ALA A 105 3.44 -11.09 -6.33
N ARG A 106 2.83 -12.21 -5.97
CA ARG A 106 2.92 -12.79 -4.64
C ARG A 106 4.33 -13.18 -4.22
N GLU A 107 5.19 -13.49 -5.17
CA GLU A 107 6.55 -13.96 -4.86
C GLU A 107 7.41 -12.85 -4.26
N THR A 108 7.00 -11.59 -4.45
CA THR A 108 7.74 -10.43 -3.96
C THR A 108 7.21 -9.85 -2.66
N LEU A 109 6.10 -10.37 -2.13
CA LEU A 109 5.44 -9.84 -0.95
C LEU A 109 5.60 -10.78 0.24
N ALA A 110 5.92 -10.19 1.40
CA ALA A 110 6.15 -10.92 2.64
C ALA A 110 4.89 -11.05 3.51
N PHE A 111 3.71 -10.68 2.99
CA PHE A 111 2.46 -10.68 3.72
C PHE A 111 1.32 -11.21 2.85
N PRO A 112 0.23 -11.71 3.46
CA PRO A 112 -0.90 -12.22 2.70
C PRO A 112 -1.69 -11.09 2.02
N VAL A 113 -2.28 -11.40 0.86
CA VAL A 113 -3.12 -10.47 0.11
C VAL A 113 -4.48 -11.12 -0.13
N ALA A 114 -5.54 -10.43 0.27
CA ALA A 114 -6.91 -10.78 -0.06
C ALA A 114 -7.41 -9.92 -1.22
N SER A 115 -8.21 -10.50 -2.10
CA SER A 115 -8.82 -9.77 -3.21
C SER A 115 -10.29 -10.13 -3.37
N LEU A 116 -11.09 -9.20 -3.88
CA LEU A 116 -12.50 -9.45 -4.17
C LEU A 116 -12.66 -10.22 -5.46
N GLN A 117 -11.83 -9.95 -6.46
CA GLN A 117 -11.84 -10.63 -7.74
C GLN A 117 -10.42 -11.02 -8.13
N THR A 118 -10.29 -12.15 -8.78
CA THR A 118 -9.03 -12.64 -9.30
C THR A 118 -9.19 -12.91 -10.79
N TYR A 119 -8.29 -12.37 -11.58
CA TYR A 119 -8.25 -12.60 -13.02
C TYR A 119 -6.92 -13.23 -13.39
N GLU A 120 -7.00 -14.26 -14.23
CA GLU A 120 -5.81 -14.80 -14.87
C GLU A 120 -5.40 -13.86 -16.01
N TYR A 121 -4.12 -13.55 -16.04
CA TYR A 121 -3.62 -12.58 -17.01
C TYR A 121 -2.63 -13.25 -17.96
#